data_14aa6bc2c235cdf5ac40557e375b2925
#
_entry.id   14aa6bc2c235cdf5ac40557e375b2925
#
_cell.length_a   1.000
_cell.length_b   1.000
_cell.length_c   1.000
_cell.angle_alpha   90.00
_cell.angle_beta   90.00
_cell.angle_gamma   90.00
#
_symmetry.space_group_name_H-M   'P 1'
#
loop_
_entity.id
_entity.type
_entity.pdbx_description
1 polymer ?
#
loop_
_entity_poly.entity_id
_entity_poly.type
_entity_poly.pdbx_seq_one_letter_code
_entity_poly.pdbx_strand_id
1 'polypeptide(L)'
;MDADELASYFTDDGVYHNIPMEPAVGRAAIHEFLTGMGAMISAIRFEVHRQVTNGSIVMNERTDHITMGDRPVALPVVGVFEIDNGRIRAWRDYFDMAQFSGT
;
A
#
# COMPACT_ATOMS: atom_id res chain seq x y z
N MET A 1 10.80 6.47 2.38
CA MET A 1 10.06 5.73 1.34
C MET A 1 10.42 6.30 -0.01
N ASP A 2 10.87 5.45 -0.93
CA ASP A 2 11.28 5.86 -2.27
C ASP A 2 10.11 5.69 -3.24
N ALA A 3 9.46 6.79 -3.60
CA ALA A 3 8.28 6.77 -4.49
C ALA A 3 8.65 6.30 -5.90
N ASP A 4 9.85 6.66 -6.40
CA ASP A 4 10.30 6.23 -7.72
C ASP A 4 10.45 4.71 -7.76
N GLU A 5 11.11 4.14 -6.76
CA GLU A 5 11.33 2.70 -6.70
C GLU A 5 10.00 1.95 -6.56
N LEU A 6 9.14 2.39 -5.64
CA LEU A 6 7.86 1.72 -5.41
C LEU A 6 6.96 1.77 -6.64
N ALA A 7 6.89 2.93 -7.30
CA ALA A 7 6.10 3.06 -8.53
C ALA A 7 6.62 2.15 -9.64
N SER A 8 7.93 1.91 -9.69
CA SER A 8 8.54 1.05 -10.73
C SER A 8 8.12 -0.41 -10.62
N TYR A 9 7.63 -0.84 -9.45
CA TYR A 9 7.16 -2.23 -9.28
C TYR A 9 5.81 -2.49 -9.93
N PHE A 10 5.09 -1.43 -10.33
CA PHE A 10 3.77 -1.55 -10.95
C PHE A 10 3.88 -1.65 -12.47
N THR A 11 2.87 -2.26 -13.10
CA THR A 11 2.70 -2.15 -14.56
C THR A 11 2.37 -0.70 -14.94
N ASP A 12 2.48 -0.35 -16.23
CA ASP A 12 2.20 1.01 -16.71
C ASP A 12 0.79 1.47 -16.36
N ASP A 13 -0.18 0.56 -16.41
CA ASP A 13 -1.59 0.81 -16.10
C ASP A 13 -1.99 0.27 -14.74
N GLY A 14 -1.02 0.03 -13.87
CA GLY A 14 -1.26 -0.51 -12.53
C GLY A 14 -2.19 0.34 -11.70
N VAL A 15 -2.79 -0.28 -10.68
CA VAL A 15 -3.73 0.37 -9.77
C VAL A 15 -3.25 0.16 -8.35
N TYR A 16 -3.13 1.25 -7.60
CA TYR A 16 -2.88 1.20 -6.16
C TYR A 16 -4.10 1.79 -5.45
N HIS A 17 -4.80 0.96 -4.70
CA HIS A 17 -6.07 1.32 -4.11
C HIS A 17 -6.08 1.02 -2.61
N ASN A 18 -5.91 2.06 -1.81
CA ASN A 18 -6.26 1.99 -0.39
C ASN A 18 -7.79 2.11 -0.34
N ILE A 19 -8.46 1.02 -0.04
CA ILE A 19 -9.90 0.87 -0.27
C ILE A 19 -10.76 2.02 0.28
N PRO A 20 -10.48 2.57 1.50
CA PRO A 20 -11.26 3.72 1.97
C PRO A 20 -11.09 5.00 1.14
N MET A 21 -10.14 5.05 0.21
CA MET A 21 -9.81 6.25 -0.56
C MET A 21 -9.97 5.99 -2.06
N GLU A 22 -9.84 7.03 -2.86
CA GLU A 22 -9.85 6.91 -4.32
C GLU A 22 -8.63 6.13 -4.82
N PRO A 23 -8.79 5.28 -5.84
CA PRO A 23 -7.65 4.57 -6.40
C PRO A 23 -6.72 5.50 -7.17
N ALA A 24 -5.42 5.20 -7.13
CA ALA A 24 -4.43 5.80 -8.00
C ALA A 24 -4.26 4.87 -9.21
N VAL A 25 -4.58 5.35 -10.40
CA VAL A 25 -4.58 4.56 -11.63
C VAL A 25 -3.46 5.03 -12.54
N GLY A 26 -2.56 4.10 -12.90
CA GLY A 26 -1.40 4.37 -13.73
C GLY A 26 -0.18 4.76 -12.91
N ARG A 27 1.00 4.47 -13.46
CA ARG A 27 2.26 4.64 -12.72
C ARG A 27 2.50 6.09 -12.28
N ALA A 28 2.14 7.07 -13.12
CA ALA A 28 2.34 8.48 -12.78
C ALA A 28 1.47 8.88 -11.58
N ALA A 29 0.20 8.47 -11.57
CA ALA A 29 -0.71 8.76 -10.46
C ALA A 29 -0.26 8.04 -9.18
N ILE A 30 0.25 6.83 -9.30
CA ILE A 30 0.79 6.07 -8.16
C ILE A 30 2.00 6.80 -7.59
N HIS A 31 2.90 7.26 -8.44
CA HIS A 31 4.08 8.01 -8.01
C HIS A 31 3.68 9.28 -7.25
N GLU A 32 2.72 10.02 -7.79
CA GLU A 32 2.21 11.24 -7.15
C GLU A 32 1.60 10.93 -5.79
N PHE A 33 0.79 9.88 -5.71
CA PHE A 33 0.17 9.46 -4.44
C PHE A 33 1.23 9.08 -3.40
N LEU A 34 2.23 8.28 -3.80
CA LEU A 34 3.30 7.84 -2.91
C LEU A 34 4.17 9.00 -2.45
N THR A 35 4.40 9.98 -3.32
CA THR A 35 5.15 11.18 -2.96
C THR A 35 4.42 11.97 -1.88
N GLY A 36 3.11 12.16 -2.05
CA GLY A 36 2.27 12.84 -1.05
C GLY A 36 2.22 12.09 0.28
N MET A 37 2.09 10.78 0.22
CA MET A 37 2.07 9.95 1.41
C MET A 37 3.41 10.00 2.15
N GLY A 38 4.52 9.95 1.40
CA GLY A 38 5.86 10.03 1.97
C GLY A 38 6.16 11.35 2.67
N ALA A 39 5.46 12.43 2.28
CA ALA A 39 5.62 13.71 2.96
C ALA A 39 4.97 13.72 4.36
N MET A 40 3.98 12.84 4.59
CA MET A 40 3.28 12.75 5.88
C MET A 40 3.79 11.63 6.77
N ILE A 41 4.40 10.60 6.19
CA ILE A 41 4.85 9.41 6.90
C ILE A 41 6.37 9.47 7.07
N SER A 42 6.83 9.51 8.33
CA SER A 42 8.26 9.54 8.63
C SER A 42 8.88 8.14 8.68
N ALA A 43 8.08 7.10 8.94
CA ALA A 43 8.54 5.72 8.95
C ALA A 43 7.37 4.77 8.69
N ILE A 44 7.67 3.65 8.04
CA ILE A 44 6.70 2.58 7.82
C ILE A 44 7.40 1.24 7.89
N ARG A 45 6.77 0.25 8.55
CA ARG A 45 7.25 -1.12 8.62
C ARG A 45 6.07 -2.06 8.49
N PHE A 46 6.16 -2.99 7.55
CA PHE A 46 5.14 -4.02 7.34
C PHE A 46 5.47 -5.25 8.17
N GLU A 47 4.54 -5.66 9.00
CA GLU A 47 4.65 -6.91 9.75
C GLU A 47 3.64 -7.90 9.18
N VAL A 48 4.10 -8.82 8.33
CA VAL A 48 3.25 -9.82 7.69
C VAL A 48 3.02 -10.97 8.65
N HIS A 49 1.75 -11.21 9.00
CA HIS A 49 1.38 -12.30 9.90
C HIS A 49 1.19 -13.61 9.15
N ARG A 50 0.58 -13.55 7.97
CA ARG A 50 0.37 -14.70 7.08
C ARG A 50 0.16 -14.24 5.65
N GLN A 51 0.55 -15.09 4.72
CA GLN A 51 0.45 -14.79 3.31
C GLN A 51 0.09 -16.05 2.54
N VAL A 52 -0.81 -15.91 1.57
CA VAL A 52 -1.22 -16.99 0.69
C VAL A 52 -1.10 -16.53 -0.75
N THR A 53 -0.81 -17.48 -1.63
CA THR A 53 -0.66 -17.21 -3.06
C THR A 53 -1.46 -18.26 -3.83
N ASN A 54 -2.20 -17.81 -4.83
CA ASN A 54 -2.90 -18.68 -5.75
C ASN A 54 -2.78 -18.10 -7.16
N GLY A 55 -1.99 -18.75 -8.01
CA GLY A 55 -1.72 -18.25 -9.36
C GLY A 55 -1.03 -16.89 -9.27
N SER A 56 -1.63 -15.89 -9.90
CA SER A 56 -1.09 -14.53 -9.94
C SER A 56 -1.59 -13.64 -8.79
N ILE A 57 -2.36 -14.20 -7.85
CA ILE A 57 -2.93 -13.45 -6.73
C ILE A 57 -2.17 -13.77 -5.46
N VAL A 58 -1.73 -12.73 -4.76
CA VAL A 58 -1.09 -12.82 -3.44
C VAL A 58 -1.96 -12.06 -2.45
N MET A 59 -2.25 -12.66 -1.31
CA MET A 59 -3.00 -12.01 -0.23
C MET A 59 -2.20 -12.13 1.05
N ASN A 60 -2.13 -11.05 1.82
CA ASN A 60 -1.50 -11.09 3.12
C ASN A 60 -2.32 -10.34 4.17
N GLU A 61 -2.24 -10.84 5.39
CA GLU A 61 -2.74 -10.16 6.57
C GLU A 61 -1.53 -9.62 7.31
N ARG A 62 -1.55 -8.32 7.61
CA ARG A 62 -0.39 -7.69 8.22
C ARG A 62 -0.80 -6.56 9.17
N THR A 63 0.17 -6.10 9.95
CA THR A 63 0.09 -4.86 10.68
C THR A 63 1.07 -3.88 10.05
N ASP A 64 0.58 -2.75 9.57
CA ASP A 64 1.44 -1.68 9.07
C ASP A 64 1.75 -0.73 10.22
N HIS A 65 3.02 -0.71 10.63
CA HIS A 65 3.49 0.18 11.68
C HIS A 65 3.92 1.49 11.02
N ILE A 66 3.08 2.50 11.14
CA ILE A 66 3.23 3.78 10.45
C ILE A 66 3.49 4.86 11.49
N THR A 67 4.50 5.70 11.25
CA THR A 67 4.73 6.89 12.06
C THR A 67 4.41 8.11 11.23
N MET A 68 3.44 8.88 11.68
CA MET A 68 3.01 10.14 11.03
C MET A 68 3.56 11.30 11.85
N GLY A 69 4.68 11.87 11.35
CA GLY A 69 5.46 12.81 12.16
C GLY A 69 6.07 12.09 13.34
N ASP A 70 5.56 12.31 14.54
CA ASP A 70 5.98 11.61 15.77
C ASP A 70 4.89 10.71 16.36
N ARG A 71 3.75 10.55 15.65
CA ARG A 71 2.62 9.76 16.13
C ARG A 71 2.63 8.37 15.52
N PRO A 72 2.81 7.30 16.33
CA PRO A 72 2.77 5.94 15.81
C PRO A 72 1.34 5.43 15.65
N VAL A 73 1.10 4.69 14.56
CA VAL A 73 -0.16 4.02 14.29
C VAL A 73 0.14 2.58 13.92
N ALA A 74 -0.52 1.63 14.58
CA ALA A 74 -0.46 0.22 14.22
C ALA A 74 -1.77 -0.12 13.47
N LEU A 75 -1.70 -0.29 12.16
CA LEU A 75 -2.85 -0.42 11.29
C LEU A 75 -3.01 -1.86 10.84
N PRO A 76 -4.12 -2.55 11.23
CA PRO A 76 -4.44 -3.85 10.66
C PRO A 76 -4.85 -3.72 9.19
N VAL A 77 -4.23 -4.50 8.31
CA VAL A 77 -4.46 -4.42 6.86
C VAL A 77 -4.52 -5.82 6.27
N VAL A 78 -5.43 -6.01 5.30
CA VAL A 78 -5.37 -7.14 4.38
C VAL A 78 -5.05 -6.59 3.00
N GLY A 79 -3.93 -7.04 2.43
CA GLY A 79 -3.50 -6.64 1.09
C GLY A 79 -3.81 -7.71 0.06
N VAL A 80 -4.28 -7.28 -1.11
CA VAL A 80 -4.49 -8.15 -2.27
C VAL A 80 -3.66 -7.62 -3.42
N PHE A 81 -2.79 -8.48 -3.96
CA PHE A 81 -1.88 -8.12 -5.05
C PHE A 81 -2.18 -8.99 -6.26
N GLU A 82 -2.34 -8.37 -7.42
CA GLU A 82 -2.42 -9.07 -8.70
C GLU A 82 -1.10 -8.84 -9.43
N ILE A 83 -0.43 -9.92 -9.80
CA ILE A 83 0.90 -9.88 -10.39
C ILE A 83 0.82 -10.21 -11.87
N ASP A 84 1.53 -9.45 -12.71
CA ASP A 84 1.62 -9.65 -14.14
C ASP A 84 3.08 -9.51 -14.57
N ASN A 85 3.67 -10.59 -15.05
CA ASN A 85 5.08 -10.63 -15.51
C ASN A 85 6.05 -10.04 -14.48
N GLY A 86 5.87 -10.40 -13.22
CA GLY A 86 6.74 -9.95 -12.13
C GLY A 86 6.49 -8.53 -11.66
N ARG A 87 5.45 -7.87 -12.18
CA ARG A 87 5.06 -6.52 -11.75
C ARG A 87 3.67 -6.53 -11.13
N ILE A 88 3.38 -5.50 -10.35
CA ILE A 88 2.10 -5.36 -9.68
C ILE A 88 1.12 -4.71 -10.65
N ARG A 89 0.08 -5.45 -11.06
CA ARG A 89 -1.01 -4.91 -11.87
C ARG A 89 -2.04 -4.21 -11.00
N ALA A 90 -2.26 -4.71 -9.78
CA ALA A 90 -3.16 -4.11 -8.82
C ALA A 90 -2.69 -4.43 -7.41
N TRP A 91 -2.79 -3.45 -6.53
CA TRP A 91 -2.52 -3.59 -5.09
C TRP A 91 -3.67 -2.92 -4.37
N ARG A 92 -4.46 -3.69 -3.63
CA ARG A 92 -5.58 -3.18 -2.83
C ARG A 92 -5.33 -3.48 -1.36
N ASP A 93 -5.35 -2.44 -0.55
CA ASP A 93 -5.25 -2.56 0.90
C ASP A 93 -6.60 -2.26 1.55
N TYR A 94 -7.09 -3.22 2.33
CA TYR A 94 -8.35 -3.13 3.05
C TYR A 94 -8.07 -2.84 4.52
N PHE A 95 -8.52 -1.70 5.00
CA PHE A 95 -8.31 -1.29 6.38
C PHE A 95 -9.40 -0.31 6.82
N ASP A 96 -9.45 -0.07 8.14
CA ASP A 96 -10.40 0.85 8.73
C ASP A 96 -9.76 2.24 8.85
N MET A 97 -10.29 3.23 8.14
CA MET A 97 -9.78 4.59 8.14
C MET A 97 -9.83 5.23 9.54
N ALA A 98 -10.72 4.78 10.40
CA ALA A 98 -10.83 5.30 11.76
C ALA A 98 -9.54 5.10 12.58
N GLN A 99 -8.72 4.12 12.20
CA GLN A 99 -7.43 3.89 12.87
C GLN A 99 -6.48 5.07 12.71
N PHE A 100 -6.60 5.84 11.62
CA PHE A 100 -5.77 7.03 11.40
C PHE A 100 -6.27 8.24 12.14
N SER A 101 -7.56 8.33 12.46
CA SER A 101 -8.13 9.50 13.12
C SER A 101 -7.73 9.60 14.59
N GLY A 102 -7.19 8.53 15.17
CA GLY A 102 -6.75 8.50 16.56
C GLY A 102 -7.88 8.47 17.58
N THR A 103 -9.07 8.13 17.14
CA THR A 103 -10.23 8.03 18.02
C THR A 103 -10.48 6.62 18.48
#